data_06d7e9c5ff74314f8911f930a4553f60
#
_entry.id   06d7e9c5ff74314f8911f930a4553f60
#
_cell.length_a   1.000
_cell.length_b   1.000
_cell.length_c   1.000
_cell.angle_alpha   90.00
_cell.angle_beta   90.00
_cell.angle_gamma   90.00
#
_symmetry.space_group_name_H-M   'P 1'
#
loop_
_entity.id
_entity.type
_entity.pdbx_description
1 polymer ?
#
loop_
_entity_poly.entity_id
_entity_poly.type
_entity_poly.pdbx_seq_one_letter_code
_entity_poly.pdbx_strand_id
1 'polypeptide(L)'
;MVLNEGVFPHTNAGNLTKDEMKILRNTNVSMGLMLETSSKRLRQKGMPHQDAPSKEPSTRINILKNAGELKIPMTTGILVGIGETIYEIIDSIYAIKEIHKKFGNIQEVILQNFHPKQDTSMFDHKTPNESYFKSIVALCRIIMPTMNIQIPPNLSQKNYHDFLSVGINDGGGISPITADYVNPEFSWPKIKNIEKKCSSHNFKLKARFPIYPEFISKINKELRDRMSLIADDENYVREDYWK
;
A
#
# COMPACT_ATOMS: atom_id res chain seq x y z
N MET A 1 0.20 -24.20 -4.41
CA MET A 1 0.77 -23.99 -5.76
C MET A 1 1.77 -22.84 -5.74
N VAL A 2 1.38 -21.60 -5.53
CA VAL A 2 2.29 -20.44 -5.60
C VAL A 2 3.49 -20.52 -4.65
N LEU A 3 3.31 -20.96 -3.41
CA LEU A 3 4.40 -21.16 -2.45
C LEU A 3 5.42 -22.24 -2.88
N ASN A 4 5.01 -23.21 -3.70
CA ASN A 4 5.93 -24.25 -4.21
C ASN A 4 6.86 -23.71 -5.30
N GLU A 5 6.48 -22.60 -5.92
CA GLU A 5 7.29 -21.85 -6.90
C GLU A 5 8.19 -20.79 -6.24
N GLY A 6 8.27 -20.78 -4.91
CA GLY A 6 9.07 -19.79 -4.17
C GLY A 6 8.47 -18.38 -4.10
N VAL A 7 7.18 -18.23 -4.46
CA VAL A 7 6.48 -16.93 -4.44
C VAL A 7 5.64 -16.81 -3.17
N PHE A 8 5.73 -15.67 -2.49
CA PHE A 8 5.02 -15.40 -1.24
C PHE A 8 3.74 -14.60 -1.51
N PRO A 9 2.55 -15.17 -1.27
CA PRO A 9 1.30 -14.49 -1.53
C PRO A 9 1.04 -13.29 -0.62
N HIS A 10 0.51 -12.22 -1.23
CA HIS A 10 -0.14 -11.08 -0.59
C HIS A 10 -1.51 -10.92 -1.23
N THR A 11 -2.57 -11.21 -0.48
CA THR A 11 -3.93 -11.18 -1.02
C THR A 11 -4.58 -9.82 -0.77
N ASN A 12 -5.03 -9.16 -1.85
CA ASN A 12 -5.88 -7.98 -1.83
C ASN A 12 -7.17 -8.28 -2.62
N ALA A 13 -8.06 -9.05 -2.01
CA ALA A 13 -9.30 -9.56 -2.63
C ALA A 13 -10.54 -8.73 -2.25
N GLY A 14 -10.38 -7.49 -1.79
CA GLY A 14 -11.49 -6.64 -1.39
C GLY A 14 -12.03 -6.99 0.00
N ASN A 15 -13.36 -6.95 0.15
CA ASN A 15 -14.02 -7.09 1.44
C ASN A 15 -14.10 -8.56 1.89
N LEU A 16 -13.04 -9.07 2.49
CA LEU A 16 -12.98 -10.41 3.06
C LEU A 16 -13.70 -10.48 4.42
N THR A 17 -14.38 -11.58 4.67
CA THR A 17 -14.90 -11.94 5.98
C THR A 17 -13.76 -12.38 6.91
N LYS A 18 -14.02 -12.37 8.21
CA LYS A 18 -13.04 -12.81 9.20
C LYS A 18 -12.64 -14.29 9.04
N ASP A 19 -13.57 -15.14 8.59
CA ASP A 19 -13.30 -16.56 8.38
C ASP A 19 -12.50 -16.83 7.10
N GLU A 20 -12.76 -16.09 6.02
CA GLU A 20 -11.90 -16.11 4.83
C GLU A 20 -10.48 -15.66 5.16
N MET A 21 -10.32 -14.61 5.95
CA MET A 21 -9.00 -14.17 6.41
C MET A 21 -8.28 -15.24 7.25
N LYS A 22 -8.98 -15.99 8.12
CA LYS A 22 -8.40 -17.11 8.88
C LYS A 22 -7.86 -18.22 7.99
N ILE A 23 -8.56 -18.51 6.88
CA ILE A 23 -8.12 -19.51 5.92
C ILE A 23 -6.88 -19.00 5.17
N LEU A 24 -6.96 -17.80 4.62
CA LEU A 24 -5.91 -17.21 3.79
C LEU A 24 -4.60 -16.95 4.56
N ARG A 25 -4.66 -16.60 5.85
CA ARG A 25 -3.44 -16.33 6.65
C ARG A 25 -2.48 -17.51 6.74
N ASN A 26 -2.94 -18.73 6.47
CA ASN A 26 -2.08 -19.91 6.54
C ASN A 26 -1.07 -19.97 5.37
N THR A 27 -1.40 -19.32 4.26
CA THR A 27 -0.60 -19.31 3.03
C THR A 27 -0.13 -17.92 2.60
N ASN A 28 -0.66 -16.87 3.23
CA ASN A 28 -0.31 -15.49 2.91
C ASN A 28 0.61 -14.90 3.98
N VAL A 29 1.65 -14.20 3.54
CA VAL A 29 2.57 -13.48 4.44
C VAL A 29 1.98 -12.16 4.92
N SER A 30 1.08 -11.58 4.14
CA SER A 30 0.33 -10.37 4.47
C SER A 30 -0.94 -10.28 3.62
N MET A 31 -1.81 -9.32 3.94
CA MET A 31 -2.99 -9.03 3.14
C MET A 31 -3.14 -7.52 2.94
N GLY A 32 -3.95 -7.12 1.96
CA GLY A 32 -4.22 -5.73 1.65
C GLY A 32 -5.71 -5.42 1.59
N LEU A 33 -6.06 -4.23 2.04
CA LEU A 33 -7.34 -3.57 1.77
C LEU A 33 -7.14 -2.07 1.88
N MET A 34 -7.24 -1.35 0.79
CA MET A 34 -7.21 0.11 0.80
C MET A 34 -8.43 0.65 1.55
N LEU A 35 -8.23 1.51 2.56
CA LEU A 35 -9.34 2.24 3.18
C LEU A 35 -9.98 3.20 2.16
N GLU A 36 -9.19 3.76 1.26
CA GLU A 36 -9.52 4.80 0.30
C GLU A 36 -9.82 6.15 0.98
N THR A 37 -10.85 6.16 1.82
CA THR A 37 -11.26 7.31 2.63
C THR A 37 -12.08 6.84 3.83
N SER A 38 -12.06 7.59 4.92
CA SER A 38 -12.99 7.43 6.04
C SER A 38 -14.27 8.24 5.88
N SER A 39 -14.35 9.12 4.86
CA SER A 39 -15.47 10.03 4.66
C SER A 39 -16.70 9.34 4.07
N LYS A 40 -17.80 9.38 4.82
CA LYS A 40 -19.10 8.94 4.33
C LYS A 40 -19.69 9.90 3.28
N ARG A 41 -19.25 11.17 3.25
CA ARG A 41 -19.68 12.16 2.27
C ARG A 41 -19.38 11.72 0.84
N LEU A 42 -18.25 11.06 0.62
CA LEU A 42 -17.86 10.59 -0.71
C LEU A 42 -18.74 9.46 -1.25
N ARG A 43 -19.69 8.95 -0.47
CA ARG A 43 -20.73 8.01 -0.89
C ARG A 43 -22.10 8.66 -1.17
N GLN A 44 -22.24 9.95 -0.95
CA GLN A 44 -23.47 10.66 -1.25
C GLN A 44 -23.71 10.76 -2.76
N LYS A 45 -24.94 11.14 -3.14
CA LYS A 45 -25.31 11.33 -4.55
C LYS A 45 -24.39 12.34 -5.23
N GLY A 46 -23.87 11.98 -6.39
CA GLY A 46 -22.93 12.79 -7.17
C GLY A 46 -21.47 12.70 -6.71
N MET A 47 -21.16 11.89 -5.69
CA MET A 47 -19.81 11.70 -5.18
C MET A 47 -19.17 10.40 -5.72
N PRO A 48 -17.83 10.28 -5.72
CA PRO A 48 -17.09 9.20 -6.39
C PRO A 48 -17.48 7.77 -5.97
N HIS A 49 -17.88 7.59 -4.73
CA HIS A 49 -18.22 6.27 -4.18
C HIS A 49 -19.75 6.04 -4.06
N GLN A 50 -20.57 6.86 -4.72
CA GLN A 50 -22.04 6.76 -4.68
C GLN A 50 -22.52 5.32 -4.94
N ASP A 51 -22.06 4.72 -6.04
CA ASP A 51 -22.50 3.40 -6.49
C ASP A 51 -21.47 2.30 -6.19
N ALA A 52 -20.61 2.52 -5.18
CA ALA A 52 -19.56 1.59 -4.78
C ALA A 52 -19.79 1.04 -3.35
N PRO A 53 -20.71 0.07 -3.16
CA PRO A 53 -21.05 -0.46 -1.83
C PRO A 53 -19.83 -1.09 -1.12
N SER A 54 -18.88 -1.64 -1.87
CA SER A 54 -17.62 -2.17 -1.33
C SER A 54 -16.68 -1.12 -0.75
N LYS A 55 -16.93 0.17 -1.04
CA LYS A 55 -16.15 1.32 -0.54
C LYS A 55 -16.78 1.94 0.72
N GLU A 56 -17.71 1.28 1.39
CA GLU A 56 -18.26 1.76 2.66
C GLU A 56 -17.16 1.87 3.73
N PRO A 57 -16.87 3.07 4.25
CA PRO A 57 -15.74 3.27 5.16
C PRO A 57 -15.84 2.43 6.44
N SER A 58 -17.02 2.32 7.05
CA SER A 58 -17.23 1.51 8.26
C SER A 58 -16.95 0.03 8.02
N THR A 59 -17.32 -0.51 6.86
CA THR A 59 -17.03 -1.90 6.48
C THR A 59 -15.52 -2.11 6.34
N ARG A 60 -14.81 -1.24 5.62
CA ARG A 60 -13.35 -1.35 5.43
C ARG A 60 -12.58 -1.21 6.74
N ILE A 61 -12.97 -0.25 7.59
CA ILE A 61 -12.41 -0.10 8.94
C ILE A 61 -12.61 -1.38 9.76
N ASN A 62 -13.79 -1.99 9.71
CA ASN A 62 -14.06 -3.24 10.43
C ASN A 62 -13.21 -4.41 9.91
N ILE A 63 -13.00 -4.51 8.60
CA ILE A 63 -12.11 -5.52 8.01
C ILE A 63 -10.66 -5.34 8.49
N LEU A 64 -10.14 -4.12 8.50
CA LEU A 64 -8.80 -3.82 9.02
C LEU A 64 -8.68 -4.16 10.52
N LYS A 65 -9.73 -3.92 11.31
CA LYS A 65 -9.79 -4.33 12.72
C LYS A 65 -9.82 -5.86 12.88
N ASN A 66 -10.63 -6.56 12.07
CA ASN A 66 -10.68 -8.02 12.07
C ASN A 66 -9.33 -8.64 11.73
N ALA A 67 -8.60 -8.09 10.75
CA ALA A 67 -7.25 -8.49 10.45
C ALA A 67 -6.31 -8.25 11.64
N GLY A 68 -6.50 -7.15 12.37
CA GLY A 68 -5.76 -6.84 13.61
C GLY A 68 -5.99 -7.87 14.71
N GLU A 69 -7.24 -8.25 14.96
CA GLU A 69 -7.61 -9.31 15.91
C GLU A 69 -6.99 -10.67 15.53
N LEU A 70 -6.88 -10.93 14.23
CA LEU A 70 -6.23 -12.12 13.70
C LEU A 70 -4.70 -11.99 13.62
N LYS A 71 -4.11 -10.85 13.99
CA LYS A 71 -2.67 -10.57 13.91
C LYS A 71 -2.10 -10.71 12.50
N ILE A 72 -2.89 -10.40 11.47
CA ILE A 72 -2.48 -10.46 10.07
C ILE A 72 -1.82 -9.13 9.71
N PRO A 73 -0.58 -9.12 9.19
CA PRO A 73 0.04 -7.91 8.63
C PRO A 73 -0.80 -7.37 7.48
N MET A 74 -1.22 -6.10 7.58
CA MET A 74 -2.11 -5.47 6.60
C MET A 74 -1.46 -4.27 5.93
N THR A 75 -1.53 -4.24 4.61
CA THR A 75 -1.35 -3.04 3.80
C THR A 75 -2.70 -2.35 3.64
N THR A 76 -2.74 -1.05 3.87
CA THR A 76 -3.90 -0.20 3.64
C THR A 76 -3.45 1.14 3.06
N GLY A 77 -4.37 2.05 2.83
CA GLY A 77 -4.02 3.38 2.33
C GLY A 77 -5.23 4.20 1.94
N ILE A 78 -4.95 5.37 1.40
CA ILE A 78 -5.95 6.33 0.93
C ILE A 78 -5.72 6.70 -0.52
N LEU A 79 -6.81 7.06 -1.20
CA LEU A 79 -6.78 7.62 -2.56
C LEU A 79 -6.97 9.14 -2.46
N VAL A 80 -6.00 9.89 -2.95
CA VAL A 80 -5.94 11.35 -2.84
C VAL A 80 -6.37 11.99 -4.15
N GLY A 81 -7.29 12.94 -4.08
CA GLY A 81 -7.75 13.74 -5.23
C GLY A 81 -9.07 13.27 -5.83
N ILE A 82 -9.91 12.56 -5.06
CA ILE A 82 -11.25 12.12 -5.47
C ILE A 82 -12.37 13.05 -5.01
N GLY A 83 -12.05 14.28 -4.57
CA GLY A 83 -13.01 15.27 -4.09
C GLY A 83 -13.16 15.34 -2.57
N GLU A 84 -12.26 14.71 -1.84
CA GLU A 84 -12.13 14.84 -0.39
C GLU A 84 -11.55 16.18 0.01
N THR A 85 -11.87 16.61 1.22
CA THR A 85 -11.25 17.77 1.87
C THR A 85 -9.97 17.34 2.60
N ILE A 86 -9.11 18.31 2.92
CA ILE A 86 -7.91 18.05 3.73
C ILE A 86 -8.24 17.44 5.10
N TYR A 87 -9.36 17.85 5.71
CA TYR A 87 -9.80 17.29 6.99
C TYR A 87 -10.20 15.82 6.85
N GLU A 88 -10.87 15.42 5.76
CA GLU A 88 -11.23 14.02 5.49
C GLU A 88 -10.00 13.15 5.22
N ILE A 89 -8.94 13.70 4.62
CA ILE A 89 -7.63 13.04 4.49
C ILE A 89 -7.02 12.81 5.88
N ILE A 90 -6.98 13.85 6.70
CA ILE A 90 -6.45 13.78 8.07
C ILE A 90 -7.22 12.73 8.87
N ASP A 91 -8.54 12.75 8.85
CA ASP A 91 -9.39 11.78 9.53
C ASP A 91 -9.13 10.35 9.05
N SER A 92 -8.90 10.17 7.75
CA SER A 92 -8.58 8.86 7.17
C SER A 92 -7.22 8.33 7.66
N ILE A 93 -6.20 9.18 7.72
CA ILE A 93 -4.87 8.82 8.26
C ILE A 93 -4.99 8.50 9.76
N TYR A 94 -5.74 9.29 10.53
CA TYR A 94 -5.97 9.01 11.95
C TYR A 94 -6.75 7.71 12.18
N ALA A 95 -7.76 7.40 11.34
CA ALA A 95 -8.46 6.13 11.43
C ALA A 95 -7.51 4.93 11.27
N ILE A 96 -6.57 5.00 10.31
CA ILE A 96 -5.52 3.98 10.12
C ILE A 96 -4.58 3.94 11.33
N LYS A 97 -4.13 5.11 11.82
CA LYS A 97 -3.26 5.23 12.99
C LYS A 97 -3.86 4.57 14.24
N GLU A 98 -5.13 4.83 14.52
CA GLU A 98 -5.82 4.26 15.69
C GLU A 98 -5.97 2.74 15.59
N ILE A 99 -6.20 2.19 14.39
CA ILE A 99 -6.19 0.75 14.17
C ILE A 99 -4.78 0.19 14.44
N HIS A 100 -3.74 0.81 13.87
CA HIS A 100 -2.36 0.38 14.10
C HIS A 100 -1.97 0.46 15.58
N LYS A 101 -2.29 1.57 16.26
CA LYS A 101 -2.04 1.75 17.69
C LYS A 101 -2.68 0.65 18.53
N LYS A 102 -3.89 0.22 18.17
CA LYS A 102 -4.62 -0.81 18.92
C LYS A 102 -4.10 -2.22 18.65
N PHE A 103 -3.77 -2.56 17.41
CA PHE A 103 -3.51 -3.94 17.02
C PHE A 103 -2.06 -4.19 16.55
N GLY A 104 -1.32 -3.14 16.19
CA GLY A 104 0.04 -3.25 15.66
C GLY A 104 0.12 -4.05 14.35
N ASN A 105 -0.94 -4.09 13.56
CA ASN A 105 -1.03 -4.96 12.38
C ASN A 105 -0.89 -4.25 11.04
N ILE A 106 -1.02 -2.92 10.99
CA ILE A 106 -0.80 -2.19 9.75
C ILE A 106 0.70 -2.11 9.47
N GLN A 107 1.14 -2.80 8.43
CA GLN A 107 2.56 -2.82 8.06
C GLN A 107 2.94 -1.69 7.12
N GLU A 108 1.95 -1.12 6.40
CA GLU A 108 2.20 -0.18 5.32
C GLU A 108 0.98 0.70 5.06
N VAL A 109 1.22 1.95 4.76
CA VAL A 109 0.20 2.90 4.28
C VAL A 109 0.57 3.35 2.87
N ILE A 110 -0.28 3.01 1.90
CA ILE A 110 -0.15 3.46 0.52
C ILE A 110 -0.88 4.79 0.36
N LEU A 111 -0.17 5.80 -0.10
CA LEU A 111 -0.76 7.05 -0.58
C LEU A 111 -0.78 7.02 -2.11
N GLN A 112 -1.98 6.94 -2.67
CA GLN A 112 -2.14 6.85 -4.11
C GLN A 112 -2.78 8.15 -4.62
N ASN A 113 -2.13 8.80 -5.58
CA ASN A 113 -2.71 9.93 -6.28
C ASN A 113 -3.73 9.44 -7.32
N PHE A 114 -4.88 10.10 -7.36
CA PHE A 114 -5.94 9.81 -8.32
C PHE A 114 -5.51 10.16 -9.74
N HIS A 115 -5.80 9.26 -10.67
CA HIS A 115 -5.74 9.52 -12.11
C HIS A 115 -7.09 9.20 -12.75
N PRO A 116 -7.70 10.12 -13.52
CA PRO A 116 -8.99 9.88 -14.15
C PRO A 116 -8.91 8.75 -15.17
N LYS A 117 -9.98 7.97 -15.29
CA LYS A 117 -10.13 6.87 -16.25
C LYS A 117 -11.23 7.21 -17.24
N GLN A 118 -11.00 6.90 -18.52
CA GLN A 118 -11.92 7.26 -19.63
C GLN A 118 -13.34 6.74 -19.43
N ASP A 119 -13.49 5.53 -18.90
CA ASP A 119 -14.78 4.86 -18.75
C ASP A 119 -15.42 5.08 -17.36
N THR A 120 -15.10 6.17 -16.69
CA THR A 120 -15.62 6.47 -15.34
C THR A 120 -16.31 7.82 -15.30
N SER A 121 -17.24 8.00 -14.34
CA SER A 121 -17.89 9.29 -14.07
C SER A 121 -16.93 10.40 -13.66
N MET A 122 -15.68 10.05 -13.32
CA MET A 122 -14.64 11.01 -12.94
C MET A 122 -13.65 11.32 -14.07
N PHE A 123 -13.99 11.00 -15.32
CA PHE A 123 -13.10 11.22 -16.47
C PHE A 123 -12.57 12.66 -16.58
N ASP A 124 -13.42 13.65 -16.34
CA ASP A 124 -13.05 15.07 -16.39
C ASP A 124 -12.42 15.61 -15.08
N HIS A 125 -12.25 14.74 -14.09
CA HIS A 125 -11.68 15.16 -12.80
C HIS A 125 -10.15 15.32 -12.92
N LYS A 126 -9.61 16.37 -12.28
CA LYS A 126 -8.18 16.64 -12.36
C LYS A 126 -7.38 15.77 -11.39
N THR A 127 -6.28 15.22 -11.87
CA THR A 127 -5.24 14.66 -10.98
C THR A 127 -4.75 15.71 -9.99
N PRO A 128 -4.57 15.41 -8.71
CA PRO A 128 -4.01 16.33 -7.73
C PRO A 128 -2.62 16.81 -8.19
N ASN A 129 -2.31 18.09 -7.99
CA ASN A 129 -0.99 18.57 -8.32
C ASN A 129 0.08 17.96 -7.40
N GLU A 130 1.30 17.87 -7.89
CA GLU A 130 2.40 17.19 -7.21
C GLU A 130 2.73 17.85 -5.85
N SER A 131 2.71 19.17 -5.76
CA SER A 131 3.00 19.88 -4.52
C SER A 131 1.98 19.56 -3.43
N TYR A 132 0.69 19.53 -3.79
CA TYR A 132 -0.38 19.13 -2.88
C TYR A 132 -0.18 17.66 -2.43
N PHE A 133 0.10 16.76 -3.37
CA PHE A 133 0.31 15.35 -3.03
C PHE A 133 1.55 15.14 -2.15
N LYS A 134 2.66 15.85 -2.40
CA LYS A 134 3.84 15.88 -1.51
C LYS A 134 3.48 16.33 -0.11
N SER A 135 2.64 17.37 0.02
CA SER A 135 2.17 17.87 1.33
C SER A 135 1.37 16.80 2.09
N ILE A 136 0.55 16.00 1.39
CA ILE A 136 -0.19 14.89 2.02
C ILE A 136 0.76 13.77 2.48
N VAL A 137 1.78 13.45 1.69
CA VAL A 137 2.81 12.47 2.09
C VAL A 137 3.55 12.94 3.34
N ALA A 138 4.00 14.19 3.36
CA ALA A 138 4.66 14.78 4.53
C ALA A 138 3.74 14.78 5.77
N LEU A 139 2.47 15.13 5.58
CA LEU A 139 1.46 15.09 6.65
C LEU A 139 1.28 13.65 7.20
N CYS A 140 1.19 12.66 6.34
CA CYS A 140 1.11 11.26 6.75
C CYS A 140 2.35 10.85 7.56
N ARG A 141 3.55 11.24 7.12
CA ARG A 141 4.81 10.97 7.86
C ARG A 141 4.82 11.65 9.24
N ILE A 142 4.33 12.88 9.35
CA ILE A 142 4.24 13.59 10.65
C ILE A 142 3.24 12.88 11.58
N ILE A 143 2.08 12.47 11.07
CA ILE A 143 1.05 11.79 11.87
C ILE A 143 1.51 10.37 12.27
N MET A 144 2.22 9.67 11.40
CA MET A 144 2.68 8.28 11.58
C MET A 144 4.20 8.17 11.34
N PRO A 145 5.04 8.66 12.25
CA PRO A 145 6.47 8.88 12.02
C PRO A 145 7.28 7.60 11.75
N THR A 146 6.84 6.45 12.23
CA THR A 146 7.52 5.15 12.07
C THR A 146 6.85 4.22 11.06
N MET A 147 5.73 4.65 10.46
CA MET A 147 4.99 3.83 9.50
C MET A 147 5.74 3.69 8.17
N ASN A 148 5.65 2.51 7.55
CA ASN A 148 6.09 2.37 6.17
C ASN A 148 5.08 3.06 5.25
N ILE A 149 5.55 4.07 4.53
CA ILE A 149 4.73 4.87 3.62
C ILE A 149 5.19 4.60 2.19
N GLN A 150 4.26 4.13 1.39
CA GLN A 150 4.46 3.81 -0.02
C GLN A 150 3.73 4.81 -0.92
N ILE A 151 4.37 5.16 -2.04
CA ILE A 151 3.67 5.69 -3.22
C ILE A 151 3.99 4.80 -4.43
N PRO A 152 3.01 4.56 -5.34
CA PRO A 152 3.28 3.84 -6.58
C PRO A 152 4.16 4.68 -7.53
N PRO A 153 5.36 4.21 -7.89
CA PRO A 153 6.31 5.03 -8.68
C PRO A 153 5.90 5.20 -10.14
N ASN A 154 5.06 4.31 -10.69
CA ASN A 154 4.50 4.46 -12.03
C ASN A 154 3.51 5.63 -12.12
N LEU A 155 2.78 5.94 -11.07
CA LEU A 155 1.82 7.06 -11.02
C LEU A 155 2.50 8.44 -10.81
N SER A 156 3.79 8.43 -10.45
CA SER A 156 4.60 9.64 -10.24
C SER A 156 5.93 9.57 -11.01
N GLN A 157 5.90 9.01 -12.22
CA GLN A 157 7.07 8.54 -13.01
C GLN A 157 8.25 9.51 -13.10
N LYS A 158 8.00 10.80 -13.24
CA LYS A 158 9.09 11.79 -13.42
C LYS A 158 9.81 12.08 -12.11
N ASN A 159 9.08 12.16 -11.01
CA ASN A 159 9.54 12.77 -9.76
C ASN A 159 9.31 11.90 -8.51
N TYR A 160 9.06 10.57 -8.66
CA TYR A 160 8.81 9.69 -7.51
C TYR A 160 9.94 9.75 -6.45
N HIS A 161 11.18 9.98 -6.89
CA HIS A 161 12.33 10.11 -6.00
C HIS A 161 12.30 11.33 -5.10
N ASP A 162 11.63 12.42 -5.50
CA ASP A 162 11.47 13.61 -4.66
C ASP A 162 10.62 13.32 -3.41
N PHE A 163 9.77 12.28 -3.48
CA PHE A 163 8.97 11.89 -2.33
C PHE A 163 9.78 11.24 -1.21
N LEU A 164 11.01 10.78 -1.49
CA LEU A 164 11.94 10.33 -0.45
C LEU A 164 12.21 11.45 0.58
N SER A 165 12.36 12.70 0.11
CA SER A 165 12.61 13.85 0.97
C SER A 165 11.40 14.26 1.84
N VAL A 166 10.19 13.85 1.46
CA VAL A 166 8.95 14.14 2.21
C VAL A 166 8.42 12.94 2.99
N GLY A 167 9.17 11.84 2.98
CA GLY A 167 9.00 10.79 3.99
C GLY A 167 8.49 9.44 3.53
N ILE A 168 8.48 9.13 2.23
CA ILE A 168 8.28 7.73 1.81
C ILE A 168 9.53 6.89 2.09
N ASN A 169 9.32 5.60 2.27
CA ASN A 169 10.39 4.61 2.37
C ASN A 169 10.10 3.34 1.55
N ASP A 170 9.08 3.36 0.70
CA ASP A 170 8.72 2.22 -0.14
C ASP A 170 8.16 2.68 -1.50
N GLY A 171 8.49 1.95 -2.56
CA GLY A 171 7.98 2.13 -3.93
C GLY A 171 6.97 1.05 -4.33
N GLY A 172 6.63 0.14 -3.43
CA GLY A 172 5.66 -0.94 -3.68
C GLY A 172 6.17 -2.06 -4.58
N GLY A 173 5.24 -2.85 -5.05
CA GLY A 173 5.51 -3.95 -5.96
C GLY A 173 5.72 -3.44 -7.38
N ILE A 174 6.95 -3.50 -7.86
CA ILE A 174 7.32 -3.09 -9.22
C ILE A 174 7.54 -4.34 -10.06
N SER A 175 6.79 -4.50 -11.14
CA SER A 175 7.00 -5.60 -12.08
C SER A 175 7.80 -5.13 -13.30
N PRO A 176 8.98 -5.72 -13.56
CA PRO A 176 9.72 -5.43 -14.79
C PRO A 176 9.10 -6.12 -16.02
N ILE A 177 8.16 -7.05 -15.84
CA ILE A 177 7.65 -7.94 -16.89
C ILE A 177 6.19 -7.64 -17.22
N THR A 178 5.33 -7.47 -16.18
CA THR A 178 3.89 -7.27 -16.36
C THR A 178 3.52 -5.81 -16.25
N ALA A 179 2.51 -5.39 -17.02
CA ALA A 179 1.90 -4.06 -16.86
C ALA A 179 1.17 -3.96 -15.51
N ASP A 180 0.95 -2.74 -15.06
CA ASP A 180 -0.02 -2.47 -14.00
C ASP A 180 -1.43 -2.63 -14.57
N TYR A 181 -2.16 -3.66 -14.16
CA TYR A 181 -3.51 -3.93 -14.68
C TYR A 181 -4.57 -2.92 -14.19
N VAL A 182 -4.28 -2.18 -13.13
CA VAL A 182 -5.16 -1.11 -12.63
C VAL A 182 -4.89 0.19 -13.38
N ASN A 183 -3.62 0.46 -13.71
CA ASN A 183 -3.18 1.67 -14.40
C ASN A 183 -2.28 1.32 -15.59
N PRO A 184 -2.82 0.63 -16.62
CA PRO A 184 -2.02 0.10 -17.74
C PRO A 184 -1.37 1.20 -18.59
N GLU A 185 -1.88 2.41 -18.53
CA GLU A 185 -1.33 3.59 -19.19
C GLU A 185 -0.05 4.13 -18.54
N PHE A 186 0.27 3.67 -17.32
CA PHE A 186 1.47 4.08 -16.58
C PHE A 186 2.44 2.89 -16.43
N SER A 187 3.42 2.82 -17.31
CA SER A 187 4.44 1.77 -17.28
C SER A 187 5.31 1.85 -16.01
N TRP A 188 5.76 0.70 -15.52
CA TRP A 188 6.69 0.66 -14.40
C TRP A 188 8.06 1.26 -14.77
N PRO A 189 8.67 2.05 -13.90
CA PRO A 189 10.05 2.48 -14.09
C PRO A 189 11.00 1.29 -13.97
N LYS A 190 12.09 1.31 -14.74
CA LYS A 190 13.12 0.26 -14.66
C LYS A 190 13.79 0.28 -13.28
N ILE A 191 13.95 -0.89 -12.64
CA ILE A 191 14.54 -1.05 -11.30
C ILE A 191 15.90 -0.35 -11.20
N LYS A 192 16.78 -0.51 -12.20
CA LYS A 192 18.08 0.19 -12.26
C LYS A 192 17.97 1.72 -12.21
N ASN A 193 16.90 2.28 -12.81
CA ASN A 193 16.67 3.73 -12.76
C ASN A 193 16.23 4.16 -11.35
N ILE A 194 15.39 3.35 -10.70
CA ILE A 194 14.97 3.60 -9.31
C ILE A 194 16.19 3.54 -8.39
N GLU A 195 17.02 2.52 -8.50
CA GLU A 195 18.24 2.35 -7.71
C GLU A 195 19.18 3.57 -7.86
N LYS A 196 19.43 4.00 -9.11
CA LYS A 196 20.25 5.18 -9.39
C LYS A 196 19.66 6.45 -8.74
N LYS A 197 18.35 6.63 -8.81
CA LYS A 197 17.66 7.78 -8.22
C LYS A 197 17.68 7.73 -6.69
N CYS A 198 17.45 6.58 -6.07
CA CYS A 198 17.59 6.41 -4.62
C CYS A 198 19.01 6.75 -4.18
N SER A 199 20.04 6.21 -4.86
CA SER A 199 21.44 6.45 -4.53
C SER A 199 21.83 7.92 -4.66
N SER A 200 21.31 8.65 -5.64
CA SER A 200 21.56 10.10 -5.78
C SER A 200 20.93 10.94 -4.65
N HIS A 201 20.06 10.36 -3.85
CA HIS A 201 19.44 10.98 -2.66
C HIS A 201 19.96 10.34 -1.36
N ASN A 202 21.06 9.60 -1.40
CA ASN A 202 21.65 8.88 -0.26
C ASN A 202 20.76 7.78 0.34
N PHE A 203 19.89 7.16 -0.46
CA PHE A 203 19.11 5.99 -0.08
C PHE A 203 19.59 4.75 -0.82
N LYS A 204 19.61 3.60 -0.12
CA LYS A 204 19.86 2.29 -0.71
C LYS A 204 18.53 1.61 -1.06
N LEU A 205 18.36 1.22 -2.32
CA LEU A 205 17.22 0.38 -2.73
C LEU A 205 17.44 -1.06 -2.25
N LYS A 206 16.44 -1.66 -1.61
CA LYS A 206 16.38 -3.08 -1.26
C LYS A 206 15.07 -3.69 -1.74
N ALA A 207 15.10 -4.94 -2.18
CA ALA A 207 13.88 -5.69 -2.44
C ALA A 207 13.39 -6.33 -1.14
N ARG A 208 12.11 -6.12 -0.81
CA ARG A 208 11.47 -6.78 0.32
C ARG A 208 10.53 -7.89 -0.12
N PHE A 209 10.22 -8.78 0.78
CA PHE A 209 9.06 -9.66 0.66
C PHE A 209 7.75 -8.85 0.70
N PRO A 210 6.60 -9.42 0.34
CA PRO A 210 5.29 -8.76 0.53
C PRO A 210 4.91 -8.61 2.02
N ILE A 211 5.89 -8.60 2.89
CA ILE A 211 5.82 -8.35 4.32
C ILE A 211 7.09 -7.62 4.74
N TYR A 212 6.97 -6.68 5.66
CA TYR A 212 8.14 -5.98 6.19
C TYR A 212 8.87 -6.80 7.27
N PRO A 213 10.20 -6.64 7.42
CA PRO A 213 11.01 -7.40 8.37
C PRO A 213 10.43 -7.45 9.80
N GLU A 214 9.95 -6.34 10.31
CA GLU A 214 9.39 -6.21 11.66
C GLU A 214 8.07 -6.98 11.86
N PHE A 215 7.44 -7.43 10.77
CA PHE A 215 6.18 -8.19 10.82
C PHE A 215 6.37 -9.69 10.62
N ILE A 216 7.56 -10.16 10.23
CA ILE A 216 7.83 -11.58 9.91
C ILE A 216 7.52 -12.51 11.09
N SER A 217 7.71 -12.05 12.32
CA SER A 217 7.37 -12.83 13.51
C SER A 217 5.87 -13.14 13.64
N LYS A 218 4.99 -12.42 12.93
CA LYS A 218 3.53 -12.58 13.00
C LYS A 218 2.98 -13.69 12.10
N ILE A 219 3.75 -14.18 11.14
CA ILE A 219 3.34 -15.27 10.24
C ILE A 219 3.76 -16.63 10.81
N ASN A 220 3.19 -17.70 10.26
CA ASN A 220 3.48 -19.06 10.72
C ASN A 220 4.93 -19.49 10.42
N LYS A 221 5.39 -20.55 11.12
CA LYS A 221 6.78 -21.03 11.03
C LYS A 221 7.14 -21.47 9.61
N GLU A 222 6.25 -22.20 8.93
CA GLU A 222 6.52 -22.71 7.58
C GLU A 222 6.85 -21.57 6.59
N LEU A 223 6.06 -20.49 6.62
CA LEU A 223 6.32 -19.32 5.77
C LEU A 223 7.64 -18.64 6.13
N ARG A 224 7.96 -18.51 7.43
CA ARG A 224 9.26 -17.96 7.86
C ARG A 224 10.45 -18.81 7.42
N ASP A 225 10.34 -20.12 7.58
CA ASP A 225 11.42 -21.05 7.19
C ASP A 225 11.67 -20.98 5.66
N ARG A 226 10.61 -20.90 4.85
CA ARG A 226 10.73 -20.68 3.40
C ARG A 226 11.37 -19.32 3.04
N MET A 227 11.00 -18.25 3.73
CA MET A 227 11.56 -16.92 3.51
C MET A 227 13.05 -16.87 3.86
N SER A 228 13.46 -17.52 4.95
CA SER A 228 14.86 -17.54 5.40
C SER A 228 15.82 -18.14 4.37
N LEU A 229 15.34 -18.96 3.43
CA LEU A 229 16.18 -19.54 2.36
C LEU A 229 16.68 -18.50 1.37
N ILE A 230 15.96 -17.38 1.23
CA ILE A 230 16.27 -16.33 0.24
C ILE A 230 16.37 -14.92 0.88
N ALA A 231 16.30 -14.84 2.21
CA ALA A 231 16.47 -13.60 2.97
C ALA A 231 17.96 -13.28 3.21
N ASP A 232 18.27 -11.99 3.30
CA ASP A 232 19.53 -11.48 3.86
C ASP A 232 19.46 -11.40 5.39
N ASP A 233 20.56 -10.99 6.04
CA ASP A 233 20.65 -10.87 7.50
C ASP A 233 19.69 -9.81 8.10
N GLU A 234 19.17 -8.90 7.27
CA GLU A 234 18.18 -7.89 7.66
C GLU A 234 16.74 -8.30 7.30
N ASN A 235 16.53 -9.54 6.83
CA ASN A 235 15.26 -10.10 6.36
C ASN A 235 14.66 -9.41 5.11
N TYR A 236 15.50 -8.81 4.26
CA TYR A 236 15.15 -8.44 2.89
C TYR A 236 15.47 -9.58 1.92
N VAL A 237 14.99 -9.48 0.68
CA VAL A 237 15.37 -10.44 -0.35
C VAL A 237 16.82 -10.23 -0.75
N ARG A 238 17.62 -11.30 -0.75
CA ARG A 238 19.04 -11.23 -1.15
C ARG A 238 19.19 -10.68 -2.57
N GLU A 239 20.27 -9.93 -2.81
CA GLU A 239 20.50 -9.24 -4.08
C GLU A 239 20.60 -10.17 -5.29
N ASP A 240 21.09 -11.40 -5.11
CA ASP A 240 21.18 -12.43 -6.16
C ASP A 240 19.81 -12.93 -6.69
N TYR A 241 18.70 -12.60 -6.01
CA TYR A 241 17.35 -12.95 -6.44
C TYR A 241 16.61 -11.83 -7.19
N TRP A 242 17.12 -10.60 -7.19
CA TRP A 242 16.39 -9.49 -7.82
C TRP A 242 17.27 -8.52 -8.64
N LYS A 243 18.60 -8.61 -8.58
CA LYS A 243 19.58 -7.88 -9.40
C LYS A 243 20.08 -8.75 -10.55
#